data_35fb3b24aed38353e7c49ca017f1a42a
#
_entry.id   35fb3b24aed38353e7c49ca017f1a42a
#
_cell.length_a   1.000
_cell.length_b   1.000
_cell.length_c   1.000
_cell.angle_alpha   90.00
_cell.angle_beta   90.00
_cell.angle_gamma   90.00
#
_symmetry.space_group_name_H-M   'P 1'
#
loop_
_entity.id
_entity.type
_entity.pdbx_description
1 polymer ?
#
loop_
_entity_poly.entity_id
_entity_poly.type
_entity_poly.pdbx_seq_one_letter_code
_entity_poly.pdbx_strand_id
1 'polypeptide(L)'
;MPGFQAEAWPLWKPTLLLLDKVLREKKWKLNWVRIHSHLGVTRSPRHSMAWVDKDTDTMLLCHFDKDTMLHELAHLPKDDAHSDAWAKRLWELQDTYLGKKDAADAHLELTRYLSGRRLYIKKFGVKPPKHEDQVSIWVTTKPSSK
;
A
#
# COMPACT_ATOMS: atom_id res chain seq x y z
N MET A 1 19.88 11.03 -6.15
CA MET A 1 19.34 9.88 -6.89
C MET A 1 19.27 10.23 -8.36
N PRO A 2 20.04 9.55 -9.20
CA PRO A 2 20.05 9.88 -10.64
C PRO A 2 18.63 9.77 -11.23
N GLY A 3 18.24 10.78 -11.98
CA GLY A 3 16.92 10.81 -12.59
C GLY A 3 15.78 11.22 -11.68
N PHE A 4 16.04 11.41 -10.40
CA PHE A 4 15.01 11.87 -9.47
C PHE A 4 14.98 13.39 -9.47
N GLN A 5 13.81 13.96 -9.78
CA GLN A 5 13.70 15.39 -9.89
C GLN A 5 13.51 16.04 -8.53
N ALA A 6 14.16 17.18 -8.33
CA ALA A 6 14.14 17.87 -7.05
C ALA A 6 12.74 18.23 -6.59
N GLU A 7 11.86 18.63 -7.53
CA GLU A 7 10.48 19.00 -7.20
C GLU A 7 9.63 17.81 -6.76
N ALA A 8 10.05 16.59 -7.06
CA ALA A 8 9.34 15.38 -6.61
C ALA A 8 9.68 15.01 -5.17
N TRP A 9 10.82 15.48 -4.66
CA TRP A 9 11.28 15.10 -3.33
C TRP A 9 10.28 15.42 -2.22
N PRO A 10 9.66 16.63 -2.17
CA PRO A 10 8.69 16.91 -1.12
C PRO A 10 7.50 15.96 -1.11
N LEU A 11 7.10 15.44 -2.27
CA LEU A 11 6.00 14.47 -2.38
C LEU A 11 6.38 13.10 -1.84
N TRP A 12 7.60 12.67 -2.12
CA TRP A 12 8.07 11.33 -1.77
C TRP A 12 8.66 11.24 -0.36
N LYS A 13 9.18 12.35 0.16
CA LYS A 13 9.92 12.35 1.42
C LYS A 13 9.15 11.71 2.58
N PRO A 14 7.89 12.09 2.85
CA PRO A 14 7.18 11.48 3.98
C PRO A 14 7.08 9.96 3.87
N THR A 15 6.80 9.46 2.68
CA THR A 15 6.65 8.01 2.44
C THR A 15 7.97 7.29 2.58
N LEU A 16 9.05 7.84 2.04
CA LEU A 16 10.38 7.21 2.11
C LEU A 16 10.95 7.25 3.52
N LEU A 17 10.69 8.31 4.28
CA LEU A 17 11.09 8.35 5.69
C LEU A 17 10.31 7.33 6.51
N LEU A 18 9.02 7.17 6.23
CA LEU A 18 8.22 6.15 6.90
C LEU A 18 8.73 4.76 6.56
N LEU A 19 9.03 4.50 5.29
CA LEU A 19 9.60 3.23 4.85
C LEU A 19 10.85 2.89 5.65
N ASP A 20 11.77 3.83 5.75
CA ASP A 20 13.01 3.64 6.49
C ASP A 20 12.75 3.35 7.97
N LYS A 21 11.81 4.08 8.57
CA LYS A 21 11.45 3.89 9.98
C LYS A 21 10.90 2.48 10.23
N VAL A 22 9.99 2.02 9.37
CA VAL A 22 9.39 0.69 9.53
C VAL A 22 10.45 -0.39 9.39
N LEU A 23 11.30 -0.29 8.37
CA LEU A 23 12.35 -1.27 8.16
C LEU A 23 13.27 -1.39 9.38
N ARG A 24 13.65 -0.26 9.96
CA ARG A 24 14.52 -0.27 11.14
C ARG A 24 13.81 -0.84 12.37
N GLU A 25 12.56 -0.46 12.59
CA GLU A 25 11.82 -0.92 13.78
C GLU A 25 11.45 -2.38 13.70
N LYS A 26 11.09 -2.87 12.52
CA LYS A 26 10.72 -4.26 12.32
C LYS A 26 11.93 -5.15 12.02
N LYS A 27 13.07 -4.54 11.72
CA LYS A 27 14.29 -5.25 11.32
C LYS A 27 14.06 -6.12 10.08
N TRP A 28 13.26 -5.60 9.15
CA TRP A 28 13.02 -6.26 7.88
C TRP A 28 14.05 -5.82 6.87
N LYS A 29 14.44 -6.75 5.99
CA LYS A 29 15.47 -6.50 5.00
C LYS A 29 14.86 -6.04 3.68
N LEU A 30 15.39 -4.95 3.16
CA LEU A 30 15.04 -4.46 1.83
C LEU A 30 16.32 -3.85 1.23
N ASN A 31 16.75 -4.40 0.09
CA ASN A 31 18.00 -3.96 -0.54
C ASN A 31 17.81 -2.71 -1.39
N TRP A 32 16.70 -2.63 -2.11
CA TRP A 32 16.49 -1.56 -3.08
C TRP A 32 15.05 -1.08 -3.06
N VAL A 33 14.89 0.23 -3.21
CA VAL A 33 13.60 0.84 -3.49
C VAL A 33 13.73 1.54 -4.83
N ARG A 34 12.85 1.18 -5.76
CA ARG A 34 12.79 1.81 -7.07
C ARG A 34 11.53 2.63 -7.18
N ILE A 35 11.66 3.83 -7.72
CA ILE A 35 10.53 4.73 -7.93
C ILE A 35 10.27 4.77 -9.43
N HIS A 36 9.11 4.24 -9.83
CA HIS A 36 8.74 4.17 -11.24
C HIS A 36 8.36 5.55 -11.79
N SER A 37 7.63 6.34 -11.00
CA SER A 37 7.23 7.68 -11.37
C SER A 37 7.72 8.67 -10.33
N HIS A 38 8.52 9.63 -10.75
CA HIS A 38 9.05 10.65 -9.84
C HIS A 38 7.93 11.51 -9.24
N LEU A 39 6.87 11.74 -9.98
CA LEU A 39 5.74 12.51 -9.48
C LEU A 39 4.75 11.64 -8.69
N GLY A 40 4.90 10.33 -8.76
CA GLY A 40 4.10 9.41 -7.96
C GLY A 40 2.64 9.33 -8.37
N VAL A 41 2.33 9.62 -9.63
CA VAL A 41 0.94 9.67 -10.10
C VAL A 41 0.63 8.70 -11.22
N THR A 42 1.64 8.02 -11.77
CA THR A 42 1.43 7.05 -12.85
C THR A 42 1.50 5.64 -12.33
N ARG A 43 0.79 4.75 -12.98
CA ARG A 43 0.83 3.32 -12.68
C ARG A 43 1.95 2.66 -13.48
N SER A 44 2.39 1.49 -13.00
CA SER A 44 3.31 0.67 -13.74
C SER A 44 2.65 0.14 -15.01
N PRO A 45 3.43 -0.43 -15.96
CA PRO A 45 2.85 -1.06 -17.15
C PRO A 45 1.85 -2.18 -16.84
N ARG A 46 1.90 -2.75 -15.63
CA ARG A 46 0.97 -3.79 -15.20
C ARG A 46 -0.23 -3.21 -14.46
N HIS A 47 -0.38 -1.90 -14.47
CA HIS A 47 -1.45 -1.20 -13.75
C HIS A 47 -1.39 -1.41 -12.24
N SER A 48 -0.24 -1.80 -11.72
CA SER A 48 0.00 -1.92 -10.29
C SER A 48 0.56 -0.61 -9.75
N MET A 49 0.21 -0.28 -8.52
CA MET A 49 0.77 0.90 -7.86
C MET A 49 2.13 0.59 -7.22
N ALA A 50 2.40 -0.68 -6.96
CA ALA A 50 3.64 -1.11 -6.35
C ALA A 50 3.77 -2.63 -6.40
N TRP A 51 4.97 -3.15 -6.19
CA TRP A 51 5.18 -4.57 -5.94
C TRP A 51 6.50 -4.79 -5.21
N VAL A 52 6.66 -5.99 -4.66
CA VAL A 52 7.89 -6.44 -4.01
C VAL A 52 8.40 -7.67 -4.75
N ASP A 53 9.70 -7.67 -5.06
CA ASP A 53 10.38 -8.84 -5.58
C ASP A 53 11.22 -9.45 -4.44
N LYS A 54 10.78 -10.60 -3.95
CA LYS A 54 11.45 -11.25 -2.82
C LYS A 54 12.81 -11.86 -3.19
N ASP A 55 13.00 -12.20 -4.45
CA ASP A 55 14.27 -12.80 -4.88
C ASP A 55 15.41 -11.80 -4.75
N THR A 56 15.15 -10.52 -4.99
CA THR A 56 16.15 -9.46 -4.92
C THR A 56 15.96 -8.53 -3.73
N ASP A 57 14.91 -8.74 -2.93
CA ASP A 57 14.51 -7.82 -1.86
C ASP A 57 14.40 -6.39 -2.38
N THR A 58 13.68 -6.25 -3.48
CA THR A 58 13.45 -4.96 -4.14
C THR A 58 11.98 -4.58 -4.05
N MET A 59 11.71 -3.33 -3.71
CA MET A 59 10.36 -2.77 -3.76
C MET A 59 10.28 -1.75 -4.88
N LEU A 60 9.23 -1.85 -5.70
CA LEU A 60 8.92 -0.83 -6.69
C LEU A 60 7.72 -0.04 -6.20
N LEU A 61 7.82 1.28 -6.23
CA LEU A 61 6.73 2.18 -5.88
C LEU A 61 6.42 3.07 -7.08
N CYS A 62 5.15 3.11 -7.46
CA CYS A 62 4.67 3.98 -8.53
C CYS A 62 3.92 5.18 -7.96
N HIS A 63 3.59 5.17 -6.68
CA HIS A 63 2.87 6.24 -6.02
C HIS A 63 3.45 6.47 -4.62
N PHE A 64 3.40 7.72 -4.16
CA PHE A 64 3.93 8.09 -2.84
C PHE A 64 2.94 7.84 -1.69
N ASP A 65 1.82 7.19 -1.94
CA ASP A 65 0.85 6.87 -0.92
C ASP A 65 1.44 5.94 0.15
N LYS A 66 1.30 6.34 1.40
CA LYS A 66 1.87 5.57 2.51
C LYS A 66 1.24 4.19 2.65
N ASP A 67 -0.08 4.09 2.47
CA ASP A 67 -0.74 2.79 2.61
C ASP A 67 -0.31 1.82 1.52
N THR A 68 -0.12 2.29 0.30
CA THR A 68 0.41 1.47 -0.80
C THR A 68 1.80 0.92 -0.42
N MET A 69 2.65 1.76 0.14
CA MET A 69 3.97 1.35 0.58
C MET A 69 3.89 0.33 1.72
N LEU A 70 3.00 0.54 2.69
CA LEU A 70 2.82 -0.41 3.80
C LEU A 70 2.29 -1.76 3.30
N HIS A 71 1.40 -1.75 2.32
CA HIS A 71 0.89 -2.97 1.67
C HIS A 71 2.05 -3.83 1.18
N GLU A 72 3.00 -3.20 0.48
CA GLU A 72 4.15 -3.93 -0.04
C GLU A 72 5.12 -4.34 1.07
N LEU A 73 5.31 -3.50 2.09
CA LEU A 73 6.14 -3.88 3.23
C LEU A 73 5.61 -5.12 3.94
N ALA A 74 4.30 -5.27 4.01
CA ALA A 74 3.71 -6.44 4.67
C ALA A 74 4.04 -7.75 3.95
N HIS A 75 4.47 -7.70 2.68
CA HIS A 75 4.91 -8.89 1.95
C HIS A 75 6.37 -9.25 2.22
N LEU A 76 7.16 -8.38 2.84
CA LEU A 76 8.60 -8.62 3.02
C LEU A 76 8.94 -9.83 3.90
N PRO A 77 8.28 -10.01 5.09
CA PRO A 77 8.67 -11.12 5.95
C PRO A 77 8.43 -12.48 5.34
N LYS A 78 7.42 -12.59 4.50
CA LYS A 78 7.03 -13.85 3.90
C LYS A 78 6.24 -13.57 2.62
N ASP A 79 6.61 -14.26 1.55
CA ASP A 79 5.91 -14.17 0.28
C ASP A 79 4.67 -15.07 0.33
N ASP A 80 3.63 -14.59 1.00
CA ASP A 80 2.42 -15.36 1.26
C ASP A 80 1.19 -14.76 0.56
N ALA A 81 1.41 -14.03 -0.53
CA ALA A 81 0.36 -13.35 -1.29
C ALA A 81 -0.49 -12.48 -0.36
N HIS A 82 -1.81 -12.51 -0.49
CA HIS A 82 -2.71 -11.74 0.38
C HIS A 82 -3.38 -12.67 1.40
N SER A 83 -2.55 -13.45 2.12
CA SER A 83 -3.01 -14.41 3.13
C SER A 83 -3.60 -13.70 4.36
N ASP A 84 -4.22 -14.49 5.23
CA ASP A 84 -4.70 -13.96 6.51
C ASP A 84 -3.54 -13.39 7.34
N ALA A 85 -2.39 -14.03 7.32
CA ALA A 85 -1.21 -13.53 8.03
C ALA A 85 -0.71 -12.21 7.46
N TRP A 86 -0.70 -12.08 6.14
CA TRP A 86 -0.36 -10.81 5.49
C TRP A 86 -1.33 -9.70 5.88
N ALA A 87 -2.63 -9.98 5.86
CA ALA A 87 -3.63 -8.99 6.22
C ALA A 87 -3.44 -8.50 7.66
N LYS A 88 -3.13 -9.42 8.58
CA LYS A 88 -2.87 -9.08 9.96
C LYS A 88 -1.63 -8.20 10.09
N ARG A 89 -0.56 -8.54 9.38
CA ARG A 89 0.65 -7.70 9.37
C ARG A 89 0.37 -6.30 8.86
N LEU A 90 -0.36 -6.20 7.75
CA LEU A 90 -0.70 -4.91 7.19
C LEU A 90 -1.58 -4.10 8.14
N TRP A 91 -2.58 -4.72 8.74
CA TRP A 91 -3.44 -4.03 9.70
C TRP A 91 -2.63 -3.43 10.84
N GLU A 92 -1.70 -4.21 11.40
CA GLU A 92 -0.83 -3.73 12.48
C GLU A 92 0.07 -2.58 12.03
N LEU A 93 0.60 -2.64 10.82
CA LEU A 93 1.38 -1.54 10.26
C LEU A 93 0.53 -0.28 10.11
N GLN A 94 -0.68 -0.43 9.64
CA GLN A 94 -1.60 0.69 9.50
C GLN A 94 -1.90 1.35 10.84
N ASP A 95 -2.19 0.53 11.85
CA ASP A 95 -2.46 1.05 13.20
C ASP A 95 -1.25 1.76 13.80
N THR A 96 -0.07 1.23 13.58
CA THR A 96 1.15 1.76 14.20
C THR A 96 1.64 3.02 13.51
N TYR A 97 1.56 3.08 12.18
CA TYR A 97 2.28 4.09 11.41
C TYR A 97 1.40 5.11 10.69
N LEU A 98 0.11 4.89 10.61
CA LEU A 98 -0.81 5.87 10.05
C LEU A 98 -1.55 6.58 11.17
N GLY A 99 -1.98 7.81 10.92
CA GLY A 99 -2.85 8.51 11.85
C GLY A 99 -4.19 7.78 11.97
N LYS A 100 -4.90 8.02 13.06
CA LYS A 100 -6.12 7.27 13.40
C LYS A 100 -7.14 7.26 12.25
N LYS A 101 -7.36 8.42 11.64
CA LYS A 101 -8.31 8.51 10.51
C LYS A 101 -7.80 7.76 9.28
N ASP A 102 -6.53 7.94 8.96
CA ASP A 102 -5.93 7.28 7.80
C ASP A 102 -5.89 5.77 7.99
N ALA A 103 -5.63 5.32 9.22
CA ALA A 103 -5.65 3.89 9.52
C ALA A 103 -7.05 3.31 9.33
N ALA A 104 -8.10 4.00 9.77
CA ALA A 104 -9.47 3.54 9.59
C ALA A 104 -9.82 3.42 8.09
N ASP A 105 -9.42 4.42 7.30
CA ASP A 105 -9.64 4.37 5.85
C ASP A 105 -8.87 3.21 5.22
N ALA A 106 -7.64 2.99 5.67
CA ALA A 106 -6.80 1.91 5.16
C ALA A 106 -7.36 0.54 5.52
N HIS A 107 -7.94 0.38 6.70
CA HIS A 107 -8.61 -0.88 7.07
C HIS A 107 -9.76 -1.19 6.13
N LEU A 108 -10.53 -0.18 5.74
CA LEU A 108 -11.62 -0.37 4.78
C LEU A 108 -11.08 -0.77 3.41
N GLU A 109 -10.00 -0.16 2.96
CA GLU A 109 -9.37 -0.54 1.68
C GLU A 109 -8.87 -1.99 1.72
N LEU A 110 -8.37 -2.43 2.87
CA LEU A 110 -7.89 -3.80 3.02
C LEU A 110 -9.00 -4.83 2.81
N THR A 111 -10.27 -4.45 3.01
CA THR A 111 -11.40 -5.36 2.81
C THR A 111 -11.68 -5.69 1.35
N ARG A 112 -10.92 -5.11 0.42
CA ARG A 112 -10.94 -5.54 -0.98
C ARG A 112 -10.43 -6.97 -1.12
N TYR A 113 -9.58 -7.40 -0.20
CA TYR A 113 -9.06 -8.75 -0.16
C TYR A 113 -9.90 -9.59 0.79
N LEU A 114 -10.08 -10.87 0.45
CA LEU A 114 -10.87 -11.77 1.27
C LEU A 114 -10.30 -11.88 2.69
N SER A 115 -8.98 -11.94 2.80
CA SER A 115 -8.30 -11.98 4.10
C SER A 115 -8.58 -10.74 4.94
N GLY A 116 -8.55 -9.57 4.29
CA GLY A 116 -8.87 -8.31 4.98
C GLY A 116 -10.30 -8.25 5.44
N ARG A 117 -11.22 -8.77 4.63
CA ARG A 117 -12.64 -8.83 4.99
C ARG A 117 -12.86 -9.72 6.20
N ARG A 118 -12.24 -10.90 6.22
CA ARG A 118 -12.34 -11.80 7.38
C ARG A 118 -11.80 -11.13 8.64
N LEU A 119 -10.69 -10.44 8.52
CA LEU A 119 -10.09 -9.75 9.66
C LEU A 119 -10.97 -8.62 10.16
N TYR A 120 -11.56 -7.85 9.26
CA TYR A 120 -12.48 -6.76 9.61
C TYR A 120 -13.67 -7.29 10.41
N ILE A 121 -14.29 -8.36 9.92
CA ILE A 121 -15.43 -8.97 10.62
C ILE A 121 -15.02 -9.48 12.00
N LYS A 122 -13.84 -10.08 12.09
CA LYS A 122 -13.32 -10.58 13.38
C LYS A 122 -13.13 -9.44 14.38
N LYS A 123 -12.64 -8.30 13.92
CA LYS A 123 -12.34 -7.17 14.80
C LYS A 123 -13.58 -6.37 15.19
N PHE A 124 -14.53 -6.22 14.30
CA PHE A 124 -15.67 -5.33 14.52
C PHE A 124 -17.00 -6.06 14.69
N GLY A 125 -17.07 -7.35 14.37
CA GLY A 125 -18.30 -8.13 14.49
C GLY A 125 -19.37 -7.81 13.46
N VAL A 126 -19.06 -6.98 12.48
CA VAL A 126 -19.99 -6.59 11.41
C VAL A 126 -19.29 -6.67 10.06
N LYS A 127 -20.09 -6.83 9.02
CA LYS A 127 -19.54 -6.86 7.66
C LYS A 127 -19.06 -5.47 7.26
N PRO A 128 -17.95 -5.38 6.51
CA PRO A 128 -17.50 -4.08 5.99
C PRO A 128 -18.46 -3.58 4.90
N PRO A 129 -18.44 -2.26 4.64
CA PRO A 129 -19.17 -1.72 3.50
C PRO A 129 -18.71 -2.38 2.20
N LYS A 130 -19.63 -2.52 1.26
CA LYS A 130 -19.31 -3.11 -0.04
C LYS A 130 -18.51 -2.14 -0.89
N HIS A 131 -17.51 -2.67 -1.57
CA HIS A 131 -16.73 -1.86 -2.49
C HIS A 131 -17.45 -1.58 -3.80
N GLU A 132 -18.59 -2.20 -4.01
CA GLU A 132 -19.41 -1.97 -5.18
C GLU A 132 -19.74 -0.50 -5.37
N ASP A 133 -19.96 0.22 -4.25
CA ASP A 133 -20.26 1.65 -4.32
C ASP A 133 -19.09 2.43 -4.91
N GLN A 134 -17.88 2.08 -4.52
CA GLN A 134 -16.69 2.70 -5.08
C GLN A 134 -16.53 2.39 -6.56
N VAL A 135 -16.79 1.16 -6.93
CA VAL A 135 -16.74 0.74 -8.33
C VAL A 135 -17.78 1.49 -9.15
N SER A 136 -18.99 1.62 -8.62
CA SER A 136 -20.05 2.34 -9.29
C SER A 136 -19.71 3.80 -9.52
N ILE A 137 -19.15 4.46 -8.51
CA ILE A 137 -18.72 5.85 -8.61
C ILE A 137 -17.66 5.98 -9.69
N TRP A 138 -16.69 5.07 -9.68
CA TRP A 138 -15.60 5.09 -10.64
C TRP A 138 -16.09 4.90 -12.08
N VAL A 139 -17.02 3.97 -12.28
CA VAL A 139 -17.61 3.73 -13.58
C VAL A 139 -18.43 4.94 -14.05
N THR A 140 -19.14 5.57 -13.13
CA THR A 140 -19.95 6.75 -13.45
C THR A 140 -19.09 7.90 -13.95
N THR A 141 -17.90 8.07 -13.39
CA THR A 141 -17.02 9.16 -13.81
C THR A 141 -16.20 8.79 -15.05
N LYS A 142 -15.92 7.51 -15.23
CA LYS A 142 -15.05 7.04 -16.32
C LYS A 142 -15.70 7.02 -17.70
N PRO A 143 -16.99 6.73 -17.85
CA PRO A 143 -17.60 6.66 -19.17
C PRO A 143 -17.40 7.89 -20.02
N SER A 144 -17.24 9.04 -19.40
CA SER A 144 -16.97 10.28 -20.11
C SER A 144 -15.66 10.22 -20.90
N SER A 145 -14.80 9.28 -20.60
CA SER A 145 -13.50 9.12 -21.24
C SER A 145 -13.57 8.33 -22.55
N LYS A 146 -14.71 7.88 -22.90
CA LYS A 146 -14.87 7.09 -24.12
C LYS A 146 -14.69 7.93 -25.37
#